data_c79b657341f79a608afa0814af55e279
#
_entry.id   c79b657341f79a608afa0814af55e279
#
_cell.length_a   1.000
_cell.length_b   1.000
_cell.length_c   1.000
_cell.angle_alpha   90.00
_cell.angle_beta   90.00
_cell.angle_gamma   90.00
#
_symmetry.space_group_name_H-M   'P 1'
#
loop_
_entity.id
_entity.type
_entity.pdbx_description
1 polymer ?
#
loop_
_entity_poly.entity_id
_entity_poly.type
_entity_poly.pdbx_seq_one_letter_code
_entity_poly.pdbx_strand_id
1 'polypeptide(L)'
;NVPLKTLSMEEKDQYSRFAIELPFINNKIRLTTGVITGQQLNMKFSELFFHVYHIRNFNELKIPFKCMATDLETGDLVIMDTGNIITALRATMAIPSVFSAVTRDGKKLVDGGLVRNFPVKNVKEMGADIVIGSNVTNGLSKIDKIKSPVDVLLQMAFYREAGDFKEELPLTNIYIHMPMEEYNTGSFGSGSEIFDVGVKTGRQYYPLFKKLADSINALGEAKVKNTDIITNKTVFIKSHKVNGLRKTSPTFF
;
A
#
# COMPACT_ATOMS: atom_id res chain seq x y z
N ASN A 1 6.09 14.93 3.66
CA ASN A 1 6.57 16.29 3.91
C ASN A 1 6.92 16.89 2.55
N VAL A 2 6.09 17.83 2.07
CA VAL A 2 6.49 18.71 0.97
C VAL A 2 7.54 19.65 1.55
N PRO A 3 8.73 19.76 0.95
CA PRO A 3 9.68 20.77 1.38
C PRO A 3 9.00 22.13 1.25
N LEU A 4 8.97 22.94 2.32
CA LEU A 4 8.43 24.30 2.33
C LEU A 4 8.97 25.18 1.17
N LYS A 5 10.10 24.77 0.58
CA LYS A 5 10.73 25.42 -0.59
C LYS A 5 9.94 25.29 -1.89
N THR A 6 9.05 24.28 -2.00
CA THR A 6 8.27 24.01 -3.22
C THR A 6 6.85 24.58 -3.18
N LEU A 7 6.46 25.18 -2.06
CA LEU A 7 5.16 25.85 -1.91
C LEU A 7 5.26 27.32 -2.33
N SER A 8 4.19 27.85 -2.93
CA SER A 8 4.05 29.28 -3.16
C SER A 8 4.06 30.06 -1.85
N MET A 9 4.32 31.37 -1.89
CA MET A 9 4.36 32.21 -0.67
C MET A 9 3.02 32.17 0.08
N GLU A 10 1.90 32.13 -0.64
CA GLU A 10 0.54 32.07 -0.07
C GLU A 10 0.21 30.71 0.55
N GLU A 11 0.80 29.64 0.02
CA GLU A 11 0.61 28.29 0.56
C GLU A 11 1.46 28.06 1.82
N LYS A 12 2.61 28.73 1.96
CA LYS A 12 3.50 28.56 3.13
C LYS A 12 2.87 28.99 4.44
N ASP A 13 2.02 30.01 4.40
CA ASP A 13 1.33 30.54 5.59
C ASP A 13 0.12 29.68 5.98
N GLN A 14 -0.40 28.86 5.06
CA GLN A 14 -1.56 27.99 5.28
C GLN A 14 -1.19 26.57 5.75
N TYR A 15 0.07 26.16 5.58
CA TYR A 15 0.54 24.83 5.99
C TYR A 15 1.31 24.87 7.31
N SER A 16 0.58 24.79 8.42
CA SER A 16 1.19 24.35 9.68
C SER A 16 1.54 22.85 9.59
N ARG A 17 2.74 22.48 10.02
CA ARG A 17 3.20 21.07 10.08
C ARG A 17 2.29 20.14 10.90
N PHE A 18 1.32 20.70 11.63
CA PHE A 18 0.44 20.01 12.59
C PHE A 18 -1.03 20.42 12.44
N ALA A 19 -1.42 21.03 11.33
CA ALA A 19 -2.83 21.37 11.11
C ALA A 19 -3.63 20.11 10.76
N ILE A 20 -4.58 19.75 11.60
CA ILE A 20 -5.65 18.81 11.27
C ILE A 20 -6.75 19.64 10.63
N GLU A 21 -6.96 19.47 9.33
CA GLU A 21 -8.08 20.11 8.64
C GLU A 21 -9.37 19.36 8.98
N LEU A 22 -10.27 20.04 9.69
CA LEU A 22 -11.62 19.54 9.94
C LEU A 22 -12.55 20.17 8.91
N PRO A 23 -13.00 19.42 7.89
CA PRO A 23 -13.88 19.98 6.87
C PRO A 23 -15.23 20.37 7.47
N PHE A 24 -15.63 21.62 7.25
CA PHE A 24 -16.91 22.17 7.65
C PHE A 24 -17.87 22.09 6.45
N ILE A 25 -18.74 21.09 6.46
CA ILE A 25 -19.67 20.82 5.37
C ILE A 25 -21.10 20.85 5.89
N ASN A 26 -21.97 21.61 5.24
CA ASN A 26 -23.37 21.77 5.63
C ASN A 26 -23.57 22.17 7.10
N ASN A 27 -22.82 23.17 7.55
CA ASN A 27 -22.85 23.69 8.92
C ASN A 27 -22.47 22.66 10.01
N LYS A 28 -21.75 21.60 9.66
CA LYS A 28 -21.27 20.58 10.61
C LYS A 28 -19.79 20.29 10.36
N ILE A 29 -19.03 20.16 11.44
CA ILE A 29 -17.68 19.61 11.38
C ILE A 29 -17.80 18.13 11.05
N ARG A 30 -17.21 17.69 9.95
CA ARG A 30 -17.09 16.26 9.63
C ARG A 30 -15.70 15.79 9.97
N LEU A 31 -15.62 14.80 10.83
CA LEU A 31 -14.39 14.05 11.02
C LEU A 31 -14.14 13.24 9.75
N THR A 32 -12.96 13.36 9.19
CA THR A 32 -12.50 12.51 8.08
C THR A 32 -12.19 11.11 8.60
N THR A 33 -12.31 10.10 7.75
CA THR A 33 -11.96 8.71 8.11
C THR A 33 -10.45 8.51 8.34
N GLY A 34 -9.63 9.53 8.07
CA GLY A 34 -8.19 9.56 8.34
C GLY A 34 -7.64 10.99 8.31
N VAL A 35 -6.55 11.19 9.01
CA VAL A 35 -5.87 12.50 9.14
C VAL A 35 -5.19 12.92 7.84
N ILE A 36 -4.73 11.94 7.03
CA ILE A 36 -3.97 12.17 5.81
C ILE A 36 -4.84 11.81 4.60
N THR A 37 -5.18 12.79 3.76
CA THR A 37 -5.92 12.55 2.51
C THR A 37 -5.11 11.76 1.49
N GLY A 38 -3.80 11.82 1.59
CA GLY A 38 -2.86 11.05 0.77
C GLY A 38 -2.67 11.58 -0.65
N GLN A 39 -3.02 12.85 -0.93
CA GLN A 39 -2.85 13.43 -2.26
C GLN A 39 -1.39 13.40 -2.73
N GLN A 40 -0.44 13.76 -1.87
CA GLN A 40 0.99 13.71 -2.19
C GLN A 40 1.46 12.30 -2.49
N LEU A 41 0.92 11.32 -1.77
CA LEU A 41 1.19 9.92 -2.00
C LEU A 41 0.61 9.45 -3.35
N ASN A 42 -0.58 9.93 -3.72
CA ASN A 42 -1.16 9.70 -5.04
C ASN A 42 -0.27 10.27 -6.15
N MET A 43 0.25 11.49 -5.99
CA MET A 43 1.17 12.09 -6.95
C MET A 43 2.45 11.27 -7.08
N LYS A 44 3.02 10.81 -5.95
CA LYS A 44 4.23 9.99 -5.96
C LYS A 44 4.00 8.63 -6.60
N PHE A 45 2.87 7.98 -6.32
CA PHE A 45 2.50 6.74 -6.99
C PHE A 45 2.23 6.96 -8.48
N SER A 46 1.61 8.09 -8.87
CA SER A 46 1.42 8.42 -10.27
C SER A 46 2.74 8.55 -11.01
N GLU A 47 3.74 9.17 -10.41
CA GLU A 47 5.10 9.27 -10.96
C GLU A 47 5.75 7.87 -11.09
N LEU A 48 5.72 7.05 -10.03
CA LEU A 48 6.37 5.75 -10.00
C LEU A 48 5.73 4.72 -10.92
N PHE A 49 4.40 4.71 -11.00
CA PHE A 49 3.63 3.71 -11.76
C PHE A 49 3.10 4.23 -13.11
N PHE A 50 3.55 5.42 -13.54
CA PHE A 50 3.11 6.03 -14.78
C PHE A 50 3.29 5.11 -15.99
N HIS A 51 4.42 4.40 -16.06
CA HIS A 51 4.76 3.51 -17.17
C HIS A 51 3.81 2.30 -17.31
N VAL A 52 3.09 1.91 -16.25
CA VAL A 52 2.13 0.80 -16.24
C VAL A 52 0.69 1.25 -16.00
N TYR A 53 0.43 2.56 -15.88
CA TYR A 53 -0.89 3.06 -15.50
C TYR A 53 -2.00 2.67 -16.49
N HIS A 54 -1.65 2.41 -17.75
CA HIS A 54 -2.57 2.00 -18.83
C HIS A 54 -2.99 0.53 -18.70
N ILE A 55 -2.22 -0.30 -17.99
CA ILE A 55 -2.53 -1.71 -17.76
C ILE A 55 -3.66 -1.80 -16.73
N ARG A 56 -4.80 -2.36 -17.16
CA ARG A 56 -5.99 -2.47 -16.31
C ARG A 56 -6.19 -3.85 -15.69
N ASN A 57 -5.62 -4.88 -16.25
CA ASN A 57 -5.56 -6.22 -15.70
C ASN A 57 -4.16 -6.46 -15.14
N PHE A 58 -4.02 -6.56 -13.84
CA PHE A 58 -2.70 -6.66 -13.19
C PHE A 58 -2.02 -8.00 -13.43
N ASN A 59 -2.73 -9.00 -13.98
CA ASN A 59 -2.11 -10.24 -14.46
C ASN A 59 -1.30 -10.02 -15.77
N GLU A 60 -1.51 -8.91 -16.46
CA GLU A 60 -0.77 -8.53 -17.67
C GLU A 60 0.51 -7.74 -17.36
N LEU A 61 0.72 -7.35 -16.10
CA LEU A 61 1.98 -6.79 -15.66
C LEU A 61 3.12 -7.79 -15.88
N LYS A 62 4.35 -7.30 -16.03
CA LYS A 62 5.54 -8.16 -16.18
C LYS A 62 5.63 -9.21 -15.07
N ILE A 63 5.29 -8.83 -13.85
CA ILE A 63 5.08 -9.70 -12.72
C ILE A 63 3.60 -9.55 -12.34
N PRO A 64 2.79 -10.61 -12.43
CA PRO A 64 1.39 -10.56 -12.02
C PRO A 64 1.26 -10.04 -10.59
N PHE A 65 0.29 -9.16 -10.37
CA PHE A 65 0.14 -8.46 -9.10
C PHE A 65 -1.30 -8.55 -8.58
N LYS A 66 -1.45 -8.78 -7.29
CA LYS A 66 -2.70 -8.60 -6.55
C LYS A 66 -2.42 -7.87 -5.25
N CYS A 67 -3.38 -7.08 -4.79
CA CYS A 67 -3.35 -6.50 -3.45
C CYS A 67 -4.72 -6.61 -2.80
N MET A 68 -4.73 -6.52 -1.47
CA MET A 68 -5.90 -6.74 -0.65
C MET A 68 -6.39 -5.41 -0.08
N ALA A 69 -7.70 -5.28 0.05
CA ALA A 69 -8.33 -4.22 0.82
C ALA A 69 -9.48 -4.80 1.64
N THR A 70 -9.94 -4.04 2.61
CA THR A 70 -11.12 -4.38 3.41
C THR A 70 -12.25 -3.42 3.04
N ASP A 71 -13.43 -3.95 2.73
CA ASP A 71 -14.63 -3.16 2.56
C ASP A 71 -15.05 -2.63 3.95
N LEU A 72 -15.07 -1.30 4.10
CA LEU A 72 -15.37 -0.67 5.40
C LEU A 72 -16.82 -0.90 5.85
N GLU A 73 -17.73 -1.15 4.91
CA GLU A 73 -19.15 -1.36 5.22
C GLU A 73 -19.43 -2.79 5.72
N THR A 74 -18.83 -3.79 5.07
CA THR A 74 -19.13 -5.21 5.34
C THR A 74 -18.04 -5.92 6.14
N GLY A 75 -16.81 -5.39 6.14
CA GLY A 75 -15.63 -6.05 6.70
C GLY A 75 -15.08 -7.17 5.81
N ASP A 76 -15.57 -7.29 4.57
CA ASP A 76 -15.14 -8.33 3.66
C ASP A 76 -13.80 -8.02 3.00
N LEU A 77 -13.08 -9.09 2.67
CA LEU A 77 -11.88 -9.01 1.86
C LEU A 77 -12.22 -8.60 0.42
N VAL A 78 -11.54 -7.60 -0.09
CA VAL A 78 -11.60 -7.19 -1.50
C VAL A 78 -10.24 -7.44 -2.14
N ILE A 79 -10.19 -8.39 -3.08
CA ILE A 79 -9.00 -8.69 -3.87
C ILE A 79 -8.98 -7.76 -5.07
N MET A 80 -7.90 -7.01 -5.23
CA MET A 80 -7.73 -6.06 -6.32
C MET A 80 -6.65 -6.57 -7.28
N ASP A 81 -7.07 -6.99 -8.45
CA ASP A 81 -6.22 -7.47 -9.55
C ASP A 81 -6.51 -6.77 -10.87
N THR A 82 -7.40 -5.79 -10.86
CA THR A 82 -7.80 -5.01 -12.04
C THR A 82 -8.02 -3.54 -11.69
N GLY A 83 -8.21 -2.69 -12.71
CA GLY A 83 -8.56 -1.28 -12.58
C GLY A 83 -7.36 -0.34 -12.58
N ASN A 84 -7.41 0.72 -11.78
CA ASN A 84 -6.30 1.66 -11.65
C ASN A 84 -5.36 1.20 -10.55
N ILE A 85 -4.10 0.93 -10.90
CA ILE A 85 -3.09 0.42 -9.95
C ILE A 85 -2.82 1.41 -8.80
N ILE A 86 -2.85 2.71 -9.06
CA ILE A 86 -2.62 3.73 -8.03
C ILE A 86 -3.75 3.71 -7.01
N THR A 87 -5.01 3.59 -7.48
CA THR A 87 -6.17 3.46 -6.60
C THR A 87 -6.10 2.18 -5.77
N ALA A 88 -5.67 1.06 -6.37
CA ALA A 88 -5.49 -0.20 -5.67
C ALA A 88 -4.41 -0.11 -4.57
N LEU A 89 -3.26 0.47 -4.90
CA LEU A 89 -2.17 0.71 -3.94
C LEU A 89 -2.60 1.66 -2.80
N ARG A 90 -3.38 2.69 -3.13
CA ARG A 90 -3.91 3.60 -2.11
C ARG A 90 -4.90 2.90 -1.17
N ALA A 91 -5.75 2.02 -1.70
CA ALA A 91 -6.72 1.28 -0.90
C ALA A 91 -6.03 0.26 0.02
N THR A 92 -5.07 -0.52 -0.50
CA THR A 92 -4.39 -1.57 0.27
C THR A 92 -3.57 -1.04 1.44
N MET A 93 -3.18 0.23 1.43
CA MET A 93 -2.41 0.87 2.50
C MET A 93 -3.21 1.91 3.30
N ALA A 94 -4.52 1.98 3.11
CA ALA A 94 -5.38 2.96 3.78
C ALA A 94 -5.67 2.57 5.23
N ILE A 95 -4.65 2.61 6.09
CA ILE A 95 -4.76 2.30 7.52
C ILE A 95 -5.80 3.23 8.15
N PRO A 96 -6.87 2.69 8.77
CA PRO A 96 -7.89 3.49 9.42
C PRO A 96 -7.29 4.48 10.43
N SER A 97 -7.89 5.64 10.54
CA SER A 97 -7.45 6.77 11.38
C SER A 97 -6.16 7.45 10.92
N VAL A 98 -5.32 6.81 10.12
CA VAL A 98 -4.11 7.43 9.53
C VAL A 98 -4.44 7.98 8.15
N PHE A 99 -4.93 7.14 7.25
CA PHE A 99 -5.30 7.53 5.88
C PHE A 99 -6.81 7.50 5.67
N SER A 100 -7.28 8.39 4.82
CA SER A 100 -8.69 8.37 4.39
C SER A 100 -8.97 7.11 3.57
N ALA A 101 -10.16 6.52 3.80
CA ALA A 101 -10.65 5.41 3.01
C ALA A 101 -10.75 5.78 1.53
N VAL A 102 -10.48 4.82 0.66
CA VAL A 102 -10.51 4.99 -0.79
C VAL A 102 -11.86 4.52 -1.33
N THR A 103 -12.52 5.36 -2.12
CA THR A 103 -13.76 4.96 -2.80
C THR A 103 -13.42 4.31 -4.13
N ARG A 104 -13.89 3.07 -4.33
CA ARG A 104 -13.73 2.33 -5.58
C ARG A 104 -14.97 1.46 -5.81
N ASP A 105 -15.53 1.54 -7.01
CA ASP A 105 -16.67 0.72 -7.45
C ASP A 105 -17.86 0.78 -6.46
N GLY A 106 -18.13 1.97 -5.91
CA GLY A 106 -19.18 2.22 -4.92
C GLY A 106 -18.85 1.82 -3.48
N LYS A 107 -17.75 1.11 -3.25
CA LYS A 107 -17.28 0.65 -1.94
C LYS A 107 -16.30 1.64 -1.32
N LYS A 108 -16.27 1.69 0.01
CA LYS A 108 -15.23 2.38 0.78
C LYS A 108 -14.22 1.36 1.28
N LEU A 109 -13.01 1.45 0.76
CA LEU A 109 -11.94 0.50 1.01
C LEU A 109 -10.91 1.07 1.98
N VAL A 110 -10.48 0.23 2.91
CA VAL A 110 -9.38 0.48 3.86
C VAL A 110 -8.34 -0.65 3.75
N ASP A 111 -7.27 -0.55 4.51
CA ASP A 111 -6.14 -1.49 4.51
C ASP A 111 -6.59 -2.95 4.58
N GLY A 112 -6.02 -3.75 3.69
CA GLY A 112 -6.34 -5.19 3.60
C GLY A 112 -5.76 -6.01 4.74
N GLY A 113 -4.72 -5.50 5.42
CA GLY A 113 -4.11 -6.15 6.56
C GLY A 113 -5.03 -6.33 7.77
N LEU A 114 -6.17 -5.63 7.79
CA LEU A 114 -7.21 -5.84 8.81
C LEU A 114 -7.92 -7.20 8.69
N VAL A 115 -7.95 -7.77 7.49
CA VAL A 115 -8.63 -9.04 7.21
C VAL A 115 -7.64 -10.10 6.75
N ARG A 116 -6.68 -9.74 5.88
CA ARG A 116 -5.69 -10.68 5.34
C ARG A 116 -4.38 -9.97 5.04
N ASN A 117 -3.45 -10.09 5.96
CA ASN A 117 -2.16 -9.43 5.88
C ASN A 117 -1.04 -10.32 5.30
N PHE A 118 -1.23 -11.65 5.33
CA PHE A 118 -0.29 -12.62 4.80
C PHE A 118 -0.99 -13.59 3.81
N PRO A 119 -1.27 -13.15 2.56
CA PRO A 119 -2.19 -13.81 1.63
C PRO A 119 -1.56 -14.94 0.80
N VAL A 120 -0.99 -15.97 1.43
CA VAL A 120 -0.30 -17.10 0.76
C VAL A 120 -1.25 -17.92 -0.11
N LYS A 121 -2.47 -18.20 0.37
CA LYS A 121 -3.49 -18.92 -0.42
C LYS A 121 -3.76 -18.21 -1.74
N ASN A 122 -3.86 -16.88 -1.71
CA ASN A 122 -4.10 -16.10 -2.92
C ASN A 122 -2.92 -16.14 -3.90
N VAL A 123 -1.68 -16.19 -3.41
CA VAL A 123 -0.49 -16.37 -4.25
C VAL A 123 -0.49 -17.76 -4.90
N LYS A 124 -0.86 -18.80 -4.16
CA LYS A 124 -1.01 -20.17 -4.73
C LYS A 124 -2.10 -20.24 -5.77
N GLU A 125 -3.24 -19.57 -5.55
CA GLU A 125 -4.32 -19.44 -6.55
C GLU A 125 -3.86 -18.68 -7.83
N MET A 126 -2.81 -17.86 -7.76
CA MET A 126 -2.16 -17.28 -8.94
C MET A 126 -1.28 -18.27 -9.69
N GLY A 127 -1.11 -19.51 -9.21
CA GLY A 127 -0.32 -20.57 -9.84
C GLY A 127 1.13 -20.63 -9.35
N ALA A 128 1.45 -20.08 -8.18
CA ALA A 128 2.79 -20.16 -7.61
C ALA A 128 3.06 -21.56 -7.01
N ASP A 129 4.09 -22.26 -7.52
CA ASP A 129 4.58 -23.52 -6.97
C ASP A 129 5.40 -23.29 -5.70
N ILE A 130 6.17 -22.20 -5.68
CA ILE A 130 7.04 -21.83 -4.57
C ILE A 130 6.62 -20.45 -4.06
N VAL A 131 6.31 -20.36 -2.77
CA VAL A 131 5.92 -19.11 -2.12
C VAL A 131 7.01 -18.66 -1.15
N ILE A 132 7.45 -17.42 -1.34
CA ILE A 132 8.33 -16.70 -0.42
C ILE A 132 7.46 -15.66 0.29
N GLY A 133 7.27 -15.82 1.59
CA GLY A 133 6.48 -14.91 2.42
C GLY A 133 7.36 -14.04 3.29
N SER A 134 7.25 -12.72 3.16
CA SER A 134 7.92 -11.76 4.03
C SER A 134 6.89 -11.13 4.97
N ASN A 135 7.07 -11.33 6.27
CA ASN A 135 6.19 -10.79 7.29
C ASN A 135 6.88 -9.65 8.05
N VAL A 136 6.28 -8.47 7.98
CA VAL A 136 6.74 -7.24 8.65
C VAL A 136 5.93 -6.93 9.91
N THR A 137 5.02 -7.82 10.32
CA THR A 137 4.23 -7.61 11.54
C THR A 137 4.88 -8.24 12.75
N ASN A 138 4.69 -7.61 13.89
CA ASN A 138 5.10 -8.13 15.19
C ASN A 138 4.00 -9.01 15.81
N GLY A 139 2.95 -9.35 15.05
CA GLY A 139 1.75 -10.02 15.56
C GLY A 139 0.95 -9.12 16.49
N LEU A 140 0.28 -9.74 17.47
CA LEU A 140 -0.49 -9.00 18.46
C LEU A 140 0.44 -8.23 19.42
N SER A 141 0.10 -6.97 19.64
CA SER A 141 0.85 -6.10 20.55
C SER A 141 0.69 -6.56 22.01
N LYS A 142 1.76 -6.43 22.79
CA LYS A 142 1.69 -6.60 24.23
C LYS A 142 0.86 -5.47 24.87
N ILE A 143 0.21 -5.75 26.01
CA ILE A 143 -0.72 -4.81 26.65
C ILE A 143 -0.08 -3.46 26.99
N ASP A 144 1.20 -3.45 27.33
CA ASP A 144 1.98 -2.26 27.65
C ASP A 144 2.23 -1.34 26.46
N LYS A 145 2.09 -1.86 25.23
CA LYS A 145 2.22 -1.11 23.98
C LYS A 145 0.89 -0.56 23.45
N ILE A 146 -0.24 -1.00 23.99
CA ILE A 146 -1.58 -0.52 23.60
C ILE A 146 -1.90 0.75 24.39
N LYS A 147 -1.68 1.92 23.80
CA LYS A 147 -1.75 3.22 24.49
C LYS A 147 -2.83 4.15 23.96
N SER A 148 -3.38 3.87 22.79
CA SER A 148 -4.36 4.72 22.12
C SER A 148 -5.60 3.93 21.69
N PRO A 149 -6.76 4.61 21.48
CA PRO A 149 -7.94 3.95 20.90
C PRO A 149 -7.66 3.33 19.54
N VAL A 150 -6.73 3.90 18.76
CA VAL A 150 -6.30 3.35 17.46
C VAL A 150 -5.58 2.02 17.65
N ASP A 151 -4.68 1.93 18.65
CA ASP A 151 -3.98 0.67 18.96
C ASP A 151 -4.97 -0.43 19.35
N VAL A 152 -6.02 -0.08 20.13
CA VAL A 152 -7.07 -1.03 20.47
C VAL A 152 -7.82 -1.53 19.25
N LEU A 153 -8.22 -0.63 18.35
CA LEU A 153 -8.92 -1.00 17.11
C LEU A 153 -8.04 -1.90 16.21
N LEU A 154 -6.77 -1.56 16.05
CA LEU A 154 -5.82 -2.36 15.28
C LEU A 154 -5.59 -3.73 15.93
N GLN A 155 -5.45 -3.77 17.25
CA GLN A 155 -5.31 -5.02 18.00
C GLN A 155 -6.51 -5.95 17.77
N MET A 156 -7.74 -5.41 17.84
CA MET A 156 -8.95 -6.20 17.62
C MET A 156 -9.04 -6.71 16.16
N ALA A 157 -8.69 -5.87 15.19
CA ALA A 157 -8.63 -6.28 13.78
C ALA A 157 -7.61 -7.41 13.56
N PHE A 158 -6.44 -7.33 14.18
CA PHE A 158 -5.39 -8.33 14.05
C PHE A 158 -5.66 -9.64 14.76
N TYR A 159 -6.69 -9.77 15.60
CA TYR A 159 -7.08 -11.08 16.16
C TYR A 159 -7.51 -12.06 15.06
N ARG A 160 -8.27 -11.58 14.08
CA ARG A 160 -8.68 -12.40 12.93
C ARG A 160 -7.49 -12.78 12.06
N GLU A 161 -6.65 -11.80 11.73
CA GLU A 161 -5.43 -11.99 10.94
C GLU A 161 -4.49 -13.00 11.59
N ALA A 162 -4.30 -12.98 12.91
CA ALA A 162 -3.47 -13.94 13.61
C ALA A 162 -3.96 -15.39 13.47
N GLY A 163 -5.28 -15.61 13.32
CA GLY A 163 -5.87 -16.90 12.98
C GLY A 163 -5.51 -17.32 11.56
N ASP A 164 -5.78 -16.44 10.59
CA ASP A 164 -5.50 -16.69 9.17
C ASP A 164 -4.00 -16.93 8.94
N PHE A 165 -3.12 -16.17 9.59
CA PHE A 165 -1.67 -16.35 9.50
C PHE A 165 -1.22 -17.76 9.90
N LYS A 166 -1.79 -18.34 10.96
CA LYS A 166 -1.47 -19.72 11.39
C LYS A 166 -1.80 -20.77 10.34
N GLU A 167 -2.85 -20.53 9.55
CA GLU A 167 -3.25 -21.42 8.44
C GLU A 167 -2.40 -21.21 7.18
N GLU A 168 -1.95 -19.98 6.95
CA GLU A 168 -1.19 -19.57 5.76
C GLU A 168 0.30 -19.92 5.88
N LEU A 169 0.87 -19.82 7.09
CA LEU A 169 2.29 -20.06 7.34
C LEU A 169 2.77 -21.45 6.87
N PRO A 170 2.08 -22.57 7.13
CA PRO A 170 2.50 -23.90 6.66
C PRO A 170 2.51 -24.04 5.13
N LEU A 171 1.80 -23.17 4.42
CA LEU A 171 1.75 -23.16 2.95
C LEU A 171 2.91 -22.39 2.33
N THR A 172 3.73 -21.71 3.15
CA THR A 172 4.86 -20.88 2.73
C THR A 172 6.13 -21.73 2.66
N ASN A 173 6.81 -21.75 1.52
CA ASN A 173 8.03 -22.53 1.34
C ASN A 173 9.25 -21.87 2.01
N ILE A 174 9.33 -20.53 1.92
CA ILE A 174 10.37 -19.74 2.59
C ILE A 174 9.68 -18.62 3.35
N TYR A 175 9.73 -18.68 4.66
CA TYR A 175 9.21 -17.64 5.54
C TYR A 175 10.32 -16.74 6.03
N ILE A 176 10.13 -15.43 5.86
CA ILE A 176 11.06 -14.39 6.31
C ILE A 176 10.33 -13.57 7.38
N HIS A 177 10.75 -13.71 8.61
CA HIS A 177 10.35 -12.82 9.68
C HIS A 177 11.25 -11.59 9.68
N MET A 178 10.67 -10.40 9.54
CA MET A 178 11.39 -9.14 9.65
C MET A 178 11.42 -8.71 11.12
N PRO A 179 12.60 -8.38 11.68
CA PRO A 179 12.72 -7.91 13.06
C PRO A 179 12.24 -6.45 13.17
N MET A 180 10.93 -6.27 13.40
CA MET A 180 10.26 -4.96 13.44
C MET A 180 9.83 -4.57 14.87
N GLU A 181 10.35 -5.22 15.91
CA GLU A 181 9.90 -5.07 17.31
C GLU A 181 10.04 -3.64 17.85
N GLU A 182 10.99 -2.88 17.29
CA GLU A 182 11.24 -1.47 17.67
C GLU A 182 10.39 -0.47 16.89
N TYR A 183 9.67 -0.94 15.84
CA TYR A 183 8.87 -0.10 14.96
C TYR A 183 7.38 -0.43 15.09
N ASN A 184 6.57 0.53 14.76
CA ASN A 184 5.12 0.40 14.72
C ASN A 184 4.54 1.09 13.49
N THR A 185 3.24 0.98 13.31
CA THR A 185 2.49 1.56 12.17
C THR A 185 2.66 3.08 12.02
N GLY A 186 3.06 3.79 13.08
CA GLY A 186 3.33 5.24 13.08
C GLY A 186 4.80 5.63 12.85
N SER A 187 5.72 4.68 12.70
CA SER A 187 7.17 4.93 12.59
C SER A 187 7.60 5.48 11.22
N PHE A 188 6.82 6.41 10.65
CA PHE A 188 7.10 7.01 9.33
C PHE A 188 8.41 7.81 9.29
N GLY A 189 8.92 8.28 10.43
CA GLY A 189 10.19 8.97 10.54
C GLY A 189 11.42 8.08 10.42
N SER A 190 11.27 6.77 10.68
CA SER A 190 12.34 5.77 10.72
C SER A 190 12.50 4.99 9.41
N GLY A 191 12.12 5.60 8.27
CA GLY A 191 12.13 4.91 6.98
C GLY A 191 13.51 4.41 6.56
N SER A 192 14.58 5.13 6.89
CA SER A 192 15.96 4.74 6.56
C SER A 192 16.40 3.53 7.37
N GLU A 193 16.16 3.55 8.68
CA GLU A 193 16.51 2.47 9.59
C GLU A 193 15.73 1.18 9.24
N ILE A 194 14.44 1.30 8.94
CA ILE A 194 13.60 0.17 8.50
C ILE A 194 14.11 -0.42 7.18
N PHE A 195 14.54 0.44 6.24
CA PHE A 195 15.16 -0.01 5.00
C PHE A 195 16.44 -0.81 5.26
N ASP A 196 17.31 -0.32 6.14
CA ASP A 196 18.57 -0.99 6.50
C ASP A 196 18.31 -2.35 7.17
N VAL A 197 17.29 -2.45 8.04
CA VAL A 197 16.84 -3.73 8.61
C VAL A 197 16.44 -4.70 7.48
N GLY A 198 15.66 -4.23 6.50
CA GLY A 198 15.27 -5.04 5.34
C GLY A 198 16.46 -5.54 4.53
N VAL A 199 17.43 -4.67 4.22
CA VAL A 199 18.66 -5.00 3.49
C VAL A 199 19.49 -6.04 4.26
N LYS A 200 19.68 -5.84 5.57
CA LYS A 200 20.44 -6.76 6.43
C LYS A 200 19.78 -8.14 6.45
N THR A 201 18.46 -8.18 6.66
CA THR A 201 17.70 -9.44 6.66
C THR A 201 17.78 -10.13 5.31
N GLY A 202 17.56 -9.41 4.20
CA GLY A 202 17.68 -9.98 2.86
C GLY A 202 19.05 -10.59 2.58
N ARG A 203 20.14 -9.98 3.05
CA ARG A 203 21.49 -10.54 2.94
C ARG A 203 21.67 -11.83 3.73
N GLN A 204 21.03 -11.98 4.89
CA GLN A 204 21.05 -13.21 5.66
C GLN A 204 20.38 -14.39 4.92
N TYR A 205 19.29 -14.10 4.19
CA TYR A 205 18.58 -15.09 3.39
C TYR A 205 19.19 -15.33 1.99
N TYR A 206 20.17 -14.52 1.57
CA TYR A 206 20.78 -14.62 0.24
C TYR A 206 21.30 -16.01 -0.13
N PRO A 207 22.01 -16.76 0.76
CA PRO A 207 22.45 -18.11 0.42
C PRO A 207 21.32 -19.07 0.10
N LEU A 208 20.17 -18.93 0.81
CA LEU A 208 18.97 -19.72 0.58
C LEU A 208 18.34 -19.38 -0.77
N PHE A 209 18.21 -18.08 -1.08
CA PHE A 209 17.70 -17.62 -2.37
C PHE A 209 18.60 -18.04 -3.53
N LYS A 210 19.92 -17.99 -3.35
CA LYS A 210 20.88 -18.45 -4.36
C LYS A 210 20.68 -19.93 -4.64
N LYS A 211 20.60 -20.77 -3.60
CA LYS A 211 20.35 -22.21 -3.76
C LYS A 211 19.02 -22.49 -4.49
N LEU A 212 17.96 -21.75 -4.16
CA LEU A 212 16.68 -21.86 -4.85
C LEU A 212 16.81 -21.46 -6.33
N ALA A 213 17.45 -20.34 -6.62
CA ALA A 213 17.68 -19.88 -7.98
C ALA A 213 18.50 -20.88 -8.79
N ASP A 214 19.59 -21.42 -8.22
CA ASP A 214 20.41 -22.45 -8.86
C ASP A 214 19.57 -23.71 -9.19
N SER A 215 18.69 -24.12 -8.26
CA SER A 215 17.79 -25.26 -8.47
C SER A 215 16.76 -25.01 -9.58
N ILE A 216 16.19 -23.80 -9.64
CA ILE A 216 15.22 -23.43 -10.68
C ILE A 216 15.91 -23.36 -12.05
N ASN A 217 17.10 -22.74 -12.10
CA ASN A 217 17.87 -22.61 -13.34
C ASN A 217 18.32 -23.97 -13.91
N ALA A 218 18.54 -24.96 -13.04
CA ALA A 218 18.87 -26.33 -13.45
C ALA A 218 17.69 -27.05 -14.14
N LEU A 219 16.46 -26.57 -13.97
CA LEU A 219 15.26 -27.12 -14.65
C LEU A 219 15.11 -26.61 -16.10
N GLY A 220 15.94 -25.69 -16.54
CA GLY A 220 15.94 -25.10 -17.88
C GLY A 220 15.65 -23.60 -17.87
N GLU A 221 15.86 -22.97 -19.03
CA GLU A 221 15.61 -21.53 -19.17
C GLU A 221 14.09 -21.22 -19.11
N ALA A 222 13.71 -20.37 -18.18
CA ALA A 222 12.36 -19.82 -18.15
C ALA A 222 12.11 -18.98 -19.40
N LYS A 223 10.98 -19.19 -20.09
CA LYS A 223 10.52 -18.26 -21.14
C LYS A 223 10.19 -16.93 -20.48
N VAL A 224 11.15 -16.02 -20.46
CA VAL A 224 10.95 -14.65 -20.00
C VAL A 224 9.96 -13.99 -20.97
N LYS A 225 8.80 -13.59 -20.49
CA LYS A 225 7.93 -12.67 -21.24
C LYS A 225 8.71 -11.36 -21.42
N ASN A 226 9.24 -11.15 -22.62
CA ASN A 226 9.88 -9.89 -22.99
C ASN A 226 8.78 -8.84 -23.13
N THR A 227 8.40 -8.22 -22.06
CA THR A 227 7.58 -7.02 -22.06
C THR A 227 8.55 -5.85 -21.97
N ASP A 228 8.83 -5.23 -23.12
CA ASP A 228 9.58 -3.99 -23.14
C ASP A 228 8.86 -2.98 -22.27
N ILE A 229 9.50 -2.55 -21.20
CA ILE A 229 9.00 -1.44 -20.39
C ILE A 229 9.17 -0.19 -21.24
N ILE A 230 8.10 0.24 -21.89
CA ILE A 230 8.08 1.51 -22.60
C ILE A 230 8.21 2.61 -21.55
N THR A 231 9.43 3.04 -21.30
CA THR A 231 9.72 4.20 -20.44
C THR A 231 9.47 5.48 -21.24
N ASN A 232 8.21 5.78 -21.52
CA ASN A 232 7.85 7.08 -22.05
C ASN A 232 8.08 8.13 -20.95
N LYS A 233 9.20 8.83 -21.03
CA LYS A 233 9.54 9.94 -20.11
C LYS A 233 8.70 11.19 -20.37
N THR A 234 7.98 11.25 -21.49
CA THR A 234 7.21 12.43 -21.89
C THR A 234 5.86 12.00 -22.44
N VAL A 235 4.79 12.64 -22.01
CA VAL A 235 3.43 12.48 -22.54
C VAL A 235 2.94 13.79 -23.10
N PHE A 236 2.27 13.73 -24.23
CA PHE A 236 1.55 14.87 -24.79
C PHE A 236 0.10 14.83 -24.31
N ILE A 237 -0.29 15.82 -23.51
CA ILE A 237 -1.68 16.01 -23.10
C ILE A 237 -2.42 16.67 -24.24
N LYS A 238 -3.25 15.91 -24.95
CA LYS A 238 -4.04 16.40 -26.09
C LYS A 238 -5.19 17.31 -25.65
N SER A 239 -5.80 17.01 -24.53
CA SER A 239 -6.88 17.80 -23.94
C SER A 239 -7.02 17.48 -22.46
N HIS A 240 -7.52 18.43 -21.70
CA HIS A 240 -7.90 18.24 -20.30
C HIS A 240 -9.29 18.84 -20.05
N LYS A 241 -10.02 18.27 -19.10
CA LYS A 241 -11.31 18.78 -18.63
C LYS A 241 -11.30 18.84 -17.11
N VAL A 242 -11.53 20.03 -16.59
CA VAL A 242 -11.62 20.24 -15.14
C VAL A 242 -13.08 20.31 -14.75
N ASN A 243 -13.51 19.40 -13.86
CA ASN A 243 -14.89 19.35 -13.35
C ASN A 243 -14.94 19.86 -11.91
N GLY A 244 -16.09 20.41 -11.50
CA GLY A 244 -16.32 20.81 -10.12
C GLY A 244 -15.83 22.20 -9.75
N LEU A 245 -15.36 22.99 -10.72
CA LEU A 245 -14.98 24.38 -10.47
C LEU A 245 -16.21 25.23 -10.06
N ARG A 246 -16.13 25.86 -8.91
CA ARG A 246 -17.19 26.75 -8.41
C ARG A 246 -16.78 28.22 -8.38
N LYS A 247 -15.50 28.52 -8.18
CA LYS A 247 -14.96 29.87 -7.99
C LYS A 247 -13.72 30.17 -8.84
N THR A 248 -13.17 29.17 -9.54
CA THR A 248 -11.94 29.29 -10.34
C THR A 248 -12.24 29.08 -11.82
N SER A 249 -11.66 29.92 -12.69
CA SER A 249 -11.81 29.78 -14.14
C SER A 249 -11.07 28.52 -14.65
N PRO A 250 -11.61 27.80 -15.64
CA PRO A 250 -10.90 26.70 -16.30
C PRO A 250 -9.55 27.09 -16.92
N THR A 251 -9.39 28.38 -17.24
CA THR A 251 -8.15 28.93 -17.83
C THR A 251 -6.98 29.04 -16.83
N PHE A 252 -7.25 28.75 -15.56
CA PHE A 252 -6.22 28.76 -14.51
C PHE A 252 -5.39 27.46 -14.47
N PHE A 253 -5.86 26.43 -15.18
CA PHE A 253 -5.24 25.10 -15.28
C PHE A 253 -4.80 24.83 -16.71
#